data_ba1f10e12d110a53602b97c3da9a9329
#
_entry.id   ba1f10e12d110a53602b97c3da9a9329
#
_cell.length_a   1.000
_cell.length_b   1.000
_cell.length_c   1.000
_cell.angle_alpha   90.00
_cell.angle_beta   90.00
_cell.angle_gamma   90.00
#
_symmetry.space_group_name_H-M   'P 1'
#
loop_
_entity.id
_entity.type
_entity.pdbx_description
1 polymer ?
#
loop_
_entity_poly.entity_id
_entity_poly.type
_entity_poly.pdbx_seq_one_letter_code
_entity_poly.pdbx_strand_id
1 'polypeptide(L)'
;MNVHTPYRDRLNRDPDFIVEYEIDLCEEMKGSKPNQGMRVDFLYEEDVDKSEVYMIWPELLDSYGNIVTDLNPDIIEAKGKANMWVVNEKIRPYHAERISVGTKGYWVRGSFRLARVTVIAIGSLKC
;
A
#
# COMPACT_ATOMS: atom_id res chain seq x y z
N MET A 1 15.43 14.62 13.21
CA MET A 1 15.15 13.20 13.07
C MET A 1 13.98 12.99 12.08
N ASN A 2 14.20 12.17 11.08
CA ASN A 2 13.17 11.95 10.06
C ASN A 2 12.29 10.77 10.47
N VAL A 3 11.02 11.07 10.72
CA VAL A 3 10.04 10.04 11.06
C VAL A 3 8.82 10.22 10.16
N HIS A 4 8.10 9.15 9.97
CA HIS A 4 6.86 9.18 9.21
C HIS A 4 5.75 9.84 10.03
N THR A 5 5.05 10.79 9.43
CA THR A 5 3.84 11.38 10.01
C THR A 5 2.64 10.59 9.51
N PRO A 6 1.82 10.04 10.40
CA PRO A 6 0.67 9.24 9.97
C PRO A 6 -0.24 9.97 9.00
N TYR A 7 -0.67 9.27 7.96
CA TYR A 7 -1.55 9.86 6.94
C TYR A 7 -2.92 10.25 7.49
N ARG A 8 -3.35 9.60 8.56
CA ARG A 8 -4.60 9.99 9.24
C ARG A 8 -4.57 11.46 9.65
N ASP A 9 -3.41 11.94 10.11
CA ASP A 9 -3.27 13.33 10.55
C ASP A 9 -3.38 14.32 9.40
N ARG A 10 -2.95 13.91 8.20
CA ARG A 10 -3.02 14.76 7.00
C ARG A 10 -4.37 14.68 6.32
N LEU A 11 -4.92 13.49 6.21
CA LEU A 11 -6.14 13.25 5.43
C LEU A 11 -7.41 13.34 6.26
N ASN A 12 -7.27 13.36 7.58
CA ASN A 12 -8.35 13.50 8.53
C ASN A 12 -9.46 12.46 8.31
N ARG A 13 -9.05 11.22 8.11
CA ARG A 13 -9.96 10.07 7.97
C ARG A 13 -9.22 8.80 8.32
N ASP A 14 -9.93 7.70 8.45
CA ASP A 14 -9.34 6.38 8.66
C ASP A 14 -8.84 5.81 7.33
N PRO A 15 -7.93 4.82 7.37
CA PRO A 15 -7.43 4.18 6.15
C PRO A 15 -8.57 3.68 5.26
N ASP A 16 -8.35 3.71 3.96
CA ASP A 16 -9.35 3.26 3.01
C ASP A 16 -9.55 1.76 3.07
N PHE A 17 -8.47 1.00 3.17
CA PHE A 17 -8.51 -0.46 3.36
C PHE A 17 -7.18 -0.95 3.92
N ILE A 18 -7.12 -2.22 4.29
CA ILE A 18 -5.93 -2.83 4.87
C ILE A 18 -5.57 -4.06 4.05
N VAL A 19 -4.28 -4.24 3.82
CA VAL A 19 -3.75 -5.39 3.07
C VAL A 19 -2.74 -6.16 3.89
N GLU A 20 -2.57 -7.44 3.54
CA GLU A 20 -1.36 -8.18 3.82
C GLU A 20 -0.45 -8.05 2.61
N TYR A 21 0.82 -7.75 2.85
CA TYR A 21 1.80 -7.66 1.78
C TYR A 21 2.88 -8.73 1.93
N GLU A 22 3.46 -9.10 0.79
CA GLU A 22 4.65 -9.93 0.72
C GLU A 22 5.61 -9.25 -0.23
N ILE A 23 6.78 -8.85 0.27
CA ILE A 23 7.80 -8.20 -0.55
C ILE A 23 8.30 -9.19 -1.59
N ASP A 24 8.30 -8.76 -2.84
CA ASP A 24 8.67 -9.59 -3.98
C ASP A 24 9.40 -8.72 -5.00
N LEU A 25 10.66 -8.38 -4.66
CA LEU A 25 11.45 -7.49 -5.49
C LEU A 25 11.94 -8.22 -6.73
N CYS A 26 11.70 -7.64 -7.90
CA CYS A 26 12.32 -8.12 -9.13
C CYS A 26 13.82 -7.85 -9.08
N GLU A 27 14.58 -8.48 -9.96
CA GLU A 27 16.05 -8.39 -9.95
C GLU A 27 16.54 -6.94 -9.99
N GLU A 28 15.90 -6.10 -10.81
CA GLU A 28 16.26 -4.70 -10.98
C GLU A 28 16.03 -3.87 -9.72
N MET A 29 15.16 -4.34 -8.82
CA MET A 29 14.78 -3.60 -7.62
C MET A 29 15.38 -4.14 -6.33
N LYS A 30 16.24 -5.15 -6.40
CA LYS A 30 16.79 -5.79 -5.19
C LYS A 30 17.55 -4.87 -4.26
N GLY A 31 18.11 -3.79 -4.79
CA GLY A 31 18.79 -2.78 -3.98
C GLY A 31 17.88 -1.69 -3.44
N SER A 32 16.58 -1.74 -3.75
CA SER A 32 15.63 -0.67 -3.43
C SER A 32 14.55 -1.19 -2.50
N LYS A 33 14.92 -1.54 -1.27
CA LYS A 33 13.98 -2.04 -0.28
C LYS A 33 12.87 -1.02 -0.01
N PRO A 34 11.62 -1.47 0.14
CA PRO A 34 10.53 -0.60 0.56
C PRO A 34 10.81 0.02 1.92
N ASN A 35 10.33 1.24 2.13
CA ASN A 35 10.42 1.93 3.41
C ASN A 35 9.10 2.62 3.72
N GLN A 36 8.91 2.99 4.97
CA GLN A 36 7.71 3.71 5.35
C GLN A 36 7.65 5.07 4.63
N GLY A 37 6.45 5.43 4.20
CA GLY A 37 6.24 6.68 3.48
C GLY A 37 6.54 6.61 1.99
N MET A 38 6.88 5.43 1.48
CA MET A 38 7.13 5.27 0.05
C MET A 38 5.89 5.59 -0.77
N ARG A 39 6.10 6.21 -1.91
CA ARG A 39 5.05 6.55 -2.86
C ARG A 39 5.12 5.58 -4.02
N VAL A 40 4.28 4.55 -3.97
CA VAL A 40 4.19 3.54 -5.01
C VAL A 40 2.81 3.56 -5.61
N ASP A 41 2.67 2.95 -6.77
CA ASP A 41 1.37 2.80 -7.40
C ASP A 41 0.79 1.43 -7.05
N PHE A 42 -0.53 1.34 -7.10
CA PHE A 42 -1.26 0.09 -6.89
C PHE A 42 -1.72 -0.44 -8.25
N LEU A 43 -1.41 -1.70 -8.51
CA LEU A 43 -1.84 -2.39 -9.72
C LEU A 43 -2.74 -3.55 -9.31
N TYR A 44 -4.01 -3.49 -9.72
CA TYR A 44 -4.91 -4.62 -9.52
C TYR A 44 -4.40 -5.84 -10.31
N GLU A 45 -4.50 -7.02 -9.71
CA GLU A 45 -4.08 -8.24 -10.38
C GLU A 45 -4.78 -8.43 -11.73
N GLU A 46 -6.06 -8.11 -11.78
CA GLU A 46 -6.86 -8.23 -13.02
C GLU A 46 -6.50 -7.21 -14.10
N ASP A 47 -5.75 -6.16 -13.75
CA ASP A 47 -5.33 -5.11 -14.68
C ASP A 47 -3.88 -5.27 -15.15
N VAL A 48 -3.22 -6.39 -14.84
CA VAL A 48 -1.81 -6.60 -15.20
C VAL A 48 -1.56 -6.41 -16.69
N ASP A 49 -2.45 -6.93 -17.53
CA ASP A 49 -2.32 -6.81 -18.98
C ASP A 49 -2.53 -5.39 -19.49
N LYS A 50 -3.24 -4.56 -18.75
CA LYS A 50 -3.55 -3.19 -19.13
C LYS A 50 -2.53 -2.19 -18.60
N SER A 51 -1.73 -2.59 -17.63
CA SER A 51 -0.75 -1.72 -16.95
C SER A 51 -1.36 -0.44 -16.37
N GLU A 52 -2.63 -0.48 -15.98
CA GLU A 52 -3.29 0.65 -15.33
C GLU A 52 -2.96 0.66 -13.85
N VAL A 53 -2.37 1.75 -13.39
CA VAL A 53 -1.96 1.90 -11.99
C VAL A 53 -2.63 3.11 -11.36
N TYR A 54 -2.73 3.10 -10.02
CA TYR A 54 -3.41 4.14 -9.27
C TYR A 54 -2.56 4.59 -8.09
N MET A 55 -2.65 5.86 -7.73
CA MET A 55 -1.97 6.41 -6.56
C MET A 55 -2.72 5.99 -5.29
N ILE A 56 -2.41 4.80 -4.83
CA ILE A 56 -2.90 4.26 -3.55
C ILE A 56 -1.66 3.92 -2.74
N TRP A 57 -1.40 4.71 -1.70
CA TRP A 57 -0.13 4.62 -0.97
C TRP A 57 -0.24 3.73 0.24
N PRO A 58 0.77 2.87 0.47
CA PRO A 58 0.81 2.04 1.66
C PRO A 58 1.39 2.79 2.85
N GLU A 59 0.89 2.45 4.02
CA GLU A 59 1.46 2.88 5.29
C GLU A 59 1.68 1.62 6.12
N LEU A 60 2.94 1.28 6.32
CA LEU A 60 3.34 -0.01 6.87
C LEU A 60 3.04 -0.11 8.36
N LEU A 61 2.57 -1.26 8.78
CA LEU A 61 2.28 -1.58 10.19
C LEU A 61 3.30 -2.58 10.72
N ASP A 62 3.62 -2.48 12.01
CA ASP A 62 4.46 -3.47 12.66
C ASP A 62 3.63 -4.70 13.05
N SER A 63 4.28 -5.69 13.67
CA SER A 63 3.62 -6.94 14.06
C SER A 63 2.54 -6.75 15.14
N TYR A 64 2.52 -5.59 15.79
CA TYR A 64 1.50 -5.24 16.79
C TYR A 64 0.36 -4.42 16.22
N GLY A 65 0.41 -4.11 14.92
CA GLY A 65 -0.62 -3.31 14.26
C GLY A 65 -0.41 -1.81 14.39
N ASN A 66 0.74 -1.38 14.89
CA ASN A 66 1.06 0.05 15.01
C ASN A 66 1.73 0.58 13.74
N ILE A 67 1.47 1.84 13.42
CA ILE A 67 2.10 2.49 12.27
C ILE A 67 3.61 2.58 12.53
N VAL A 68 4.40 2.08 11.59
CA VAL A 68 5.86 2.19 11.64
C VAL A 68 6.22 3.66 11.39
N THR A 69 6.94 4.28 12.30
CA THR A 69 7.35 5.68 12.15
C THR A 69 8.80 5.83 11.68
N ASP A 70 9.62 4.81 11.87
CA ASP A 70 11.01 4.79 11.45
C ASP A 70 11.10 4.63 9.93
N LEU A 71 11.87 5.49 9.27
CA LEU A 71 12.04 5.46 7.82
C LEU A 71 13.13 4.51 7.34
N ASN A 72 13.82 3.83 8.25
CA ASN A 72 14.86 2.88 7.90
C ASN A 72 14.25 1.65 7.21
N PRO A 73 14.61 1.36 5.93
CA PRO A 73 14.03 0.21 5.23
C PRO A 73 14.44 -1.14 5.83
N ASP A 74 15.51 -1.20 6.61
CA ASP A 74 15.98 -2.47 7.18
C ASP A 74 15.03 -3.03 8.25
N ILE A 75 14.14 -2.21 8.80
CA ILE A 75 13.16 -2.68 9.78
C ILE A 75 11.90 -3.26 9.15
N ILE A 76 11.75 -3.15 7.85
CA ILE A 76 10.56 -3.63 7.14
C ILE A 76 10.68 -5.14 6.95
N GLU A 77 9.65 -5.86 7.40
CA GLU A 77 9.62 -7.32 7.28
C GLU A 77 9.22 -7.74 5.86
N ALA A 78 9.60 -8.96 5.50
CA ALA A 78 9.29 -9.51 4.19
C ALA A 78 7.78 -9.70 3.98
N LYS A 79 7.05 -9.93 5.06
CA LYS A 79 5.59 -10.06 5.07
C LYS A 79 5.04 -9.24 6.21
N GLY A 80 3.88 -8.63 5.99
CA GLY A 80 3.25 -7.84 7.04
C GLY A 80 1.93 -7.26 6.57
N LYS A 81 1.47 -6.24 7.30
CA LYS A 81 0.21 -5.55 7.00
C LYS A 81 0.48 -4.08 6.74
N ALA A 82 -0.40 -3.48 5.98
CA ALA A 82 -0.32 -2.06 5.67
C ALA A 82 -1.71 -1.46 5.54
N ASN A 83 -1.83 -0.21 6.02
CA ASN A 83 -2.98 0.62 5.70
C ASN A 83 -2.81 1.13 4.29
N MET A 84 -3.91 1.19 3.53
CA MET A 84 -3.87 1.70 2.16
C MET A 84 -4.69 2.99 2.07
N TRP A 85 -4.14 3.97 1.36
CA TRP A 85 -4.69 5.32 1.27
C TRP A 85 -4.87 5.72 -0.18
N VAL A 86 -6.13 5.88 -0.61
CA VAL A 86 -6.46 6.41 -1.94
C VAL A 86 -6.21 7.91 -1.91
N VAL A 87 -5.15 8.34 -2.59
CA VAL A 87 -4.69 9.72 -2.51
C VAL A 87 -5.65 10.68 -3.23
N ASN A 88 -6.11 10.29 -4.41
CA ASN A 88 -7.07 11.11 -5.17
C ASN A 88 -8.49 10.79 -4.70
N GLU A 89 -9.06 11.68 -3.90
CA GLU A 89 -10.38 11.48 -3.32
C GLU A 89 -11.48 11.36 -4.37
N LYS A 90 -11.29 11.96 -5.54
CA LYS A 90 -12.30 11.92 -6.61
C LYS A 90 -12.52 10.52 -7.16
N ILE A 91 -11.52 9.64 -7.07
CA ILE A 91 -11.64 8.28 -7.57
C ILE A 91 -11.91 7.26 -6.47
N ARG A 92 -12.09 7.68 -5.22
CA ARG A 92 -12.45 6.76 -4.13
C ARG A 92 -13.71 5.95 -4.45
N PRO A 93 -14.79 6.53 -5.01
CA PRO A 93 -15.98 5.74 -5.35
C PRO A 93 -15.69 4.61 -6.35
N TYR A 94 -14.82 4.85 -7.31
CA TYR A 94 -14.42 3.81 -8.27
C TYR A 94 -13.77 2.63 -7.55
N HIS A 95 -12.84 2.91 -6.64
CA HIS A 95 -12.17 1.86 -5.88
C HIS A 95 -13.09 1.20 -4.86
N ALA A 96 -14.05 1.94 -4.31
CA ALA A 96 -15.04 1.40 -3.38
C ALA A 96 -15.87 0.29 -4.04
N GLU A 97 -16.14 0.41 -5.33
CA GLU A 97 -16.89 -0.62 -6.06
C GLU A 97 -16.03 -1.83 -6.42
N ARG A 98 -14.71 -1.63 -6.56
CA ARG A 98 -13.79 -2.70 -7.00
C ARG A 98 -13.21 -3.52 -5.85
N ILE A 99 -12.90 -2.84 -4.73
CA ILE A 99 -12.14 -3.46 -3.64
C ILE A 99 -13.07 -4.18 -2.67
N SER A 100 -12.73 -5.44 -2.40
CA SER A 100 -13.38 -6.23 -1.38
C SER A 100 -12.34 -7.10 -0.69
N VAL A 101 -12.70 -7.71 0.43
CA VAL A 101 -11.78 -8.65 1.10
C VAL A 101 -11.44 -9.77 0.11
N GLY A 102 -10.16 -10.04 -0.05
CA GLY A 102 -9.65 -11.02 -1.01
C GLY A 102 -9.17 -10.44 -2.34
N THR A 103 -9.44 -9.15 -2.60
CA THR A 103 -8.91 -8.50 -3.80
C THR A 103 -7.38 -8.51 -3.77
N LYS A 104 -6.77 -8.88 -4.88
CA LYS A 104 -5.31 -8.98 -5.02
C LYS A 104 -4.76 -7.91 -5.93
N GLY A 105 -3.52 -7.52 -5.65
CA GLY A 105 -2.83 -6.54 -6.46
C GLY A 105 -1.35 -6.52 -6.14
N TYR A 106 -0.69 -5.48 -6.63
CA TYR A 106 0.75 -5.30 -6.48
C TYR A 106 1.09 -3.86 -6.14
N TRP A 107 2.16 -3.68 -5.38
CA TRP A 107 2.81 -2.38 -5.26
C TRP A 107 3.85 -2.32 -6.36
N VAL A 108 3.82 -1.28 -7.17
CA VAL A 108 4.73 -1.15 -8.31
C VAL A 108 5.36 0.24 -8.33
N ARG A 109 6.56 0.31 -8.86
CA ARG A 109 7.28 1.56 -9.12
C ARG A 109 7.66 1.56 -10.59
N GLY A 110 6.95 2.37 -11.38
CA GLY A 110 7.06 2.27 -12.82
C GLY A 110 6.59 0.91 -13.29
N SER A 111 7.41 0.20 -14.04
CA SER A 111 7.09 -1.15 -14.49
C SER A 111 7.63 -2.25 -13.55
N PHE A 112 8.19 -1.85 -12.39
CA PHE A 112 8.82 -2.79 -11.48
C PHE A 112 7.90 -3.13 -10.32
N ARG A 113 7.73 -4.42 -10.07
CA ARG A 113 6.90 -4.94 -8.98
C ARG A 113 7.73 -5.00 -7.71
N LEU A 114 7.16 -4.48 -6.60
CA LEU A 114 7.82 -4.48 -5.29
C LEU A 114 7.22 -5.48 -4.32
N ALA A 115 5.93 -5.72 -4.39
CA ALA A 115 5.23 -6.58 -3.45
C ALA A 115 3.92 -7.09 -4.03
N ARG A 116 3.49 -8.23 -3.54
CA ARG A 116 2.14 -8.75 -3.77
C ARG A 116 1.30 -8.40 -2.55
N VAL A 117 0.04 -8.03 -2.78
CA VAL A 117 -0.85 -7.66 -1.69
C VAL A 117 -2.22 -8.31 -1.84
N THR A 118 -2.85 -8.56 -0.69
CA THR A 118 -4.23 -9.08 -0.63
C THR A 118 -5.00 -8.24 0.37
N VAL A 119 -6.17 -7.75 -0.02
CA VAL A 119 -7.03 -6.97 0.86
C VAL A 119 -7.60 -7.87 1.95
N ILE A 120 -7.43 -7.49 3.21
CA ILE A 120 -7.92 -8.26 4.36
C ILE A 120 -9.02 -7.55 5.14
N ALA A 121 -9.15 -6.23 4.97
CA ALA A 121 -10.20 -5.48 5.65
C ALA A 121 -10.53 -4.22 4.86
N ILE A 122 -11.78 -3.78 4.93
CA ILE A 122 -12.23 -2.53 4.34
C ILE A 122 -12.39 -1.50 5.46
N GLY A 123 -11.81 -0.33 5.26
CA GLY A 123 -11.92 0.78 6.20
C GLY A 123 -12.90 1.84 5.71
N SER A 124 -12.43 3.09 5.68
CA SER A 124 -13.29 4.24 5.35
C SER A 124 -13.75 4.28 3.90
N LEU A 125 -13.15 3.47 3.03
CA LEU A 125 -13.50 3.47 1.60
C LEU A 125 -14.98 3.17 1.34
N LYS A 126 -15.59 2.33 2.17
CA LYS A 126 -16.98 1.90 2.03
C LYS A 126 -17.83 2.32 3.22
N CYS A 127 -17.74 3.55 3.60
CA CYS A 127 -18.57 4.09 4.68
C CYS A 127 -19.84 4.74 4.16
#